data_755dfc15993e63866f04b0d1a26a27bb
#
_entry.id   755dfc15993e63866f04b0d1a26a27bb
#
_cell.length_a   1.000
_cell.length_b   1.000
_cell.length_c   1.000
_cell.angle_alpha   90.00
_cell.angle_beta   90.00
_cell.angle_gamma   90.00
#
_symmetry.space_group_name_H-M   'P 1'
#
loop_
_entity.id
_entity.type
_entity.pdbx_description
1 polymer ?
#
loop_
_entity_poly.entity_id
_entity_poly.type
_entity_poly.pdbx_seq_one_letter_code
_entity_poly.pdbx_strand_id
1 'polypeptide(L)'
;MNRFRTVALAAAMLLMVADPATPQSPSTGNRGMALPIDPQLLNDLPEIKGIVSWKLLGQVKTAQVGQRFVPEFAAEIRKLDQQDVKLQGYMMVIAAGEKHDHFLLTMRPADCPFCLSVGPEYIVEVKAKTSIKHTYEPVVLAGRLNVLRDDPYGLYYRLTEAQLATGVK
;
A
#
# COMPACT_ATOMS: atom_id res chain seq x y z
N MET A 1 68.05 -23.28 61.11
CA MET A 1 68.73 -22.14 60.45
C MET A 1 68.16 -22.03 59.04
N ASN A 2 67.33 -21.07 58.90
CA ASN A 2 66.44 -20.88 57.75
C ASN A 2 67.10 -20.07 56.65
N ARG A 3 66.96 -20.54 55.44
CA ARG A 3 67.18 -19.70 54.21
C ARG A 3 65.98 -19.62 53.41
N PHE A 4 65.28 -18.50 53.46
CA PHE A 4 64.19 -18.12 52.60
C PHE A 4 64.71 -17.82 51.20
N ARG A 5 64.20 -18.53 50.22
CA ARG A 5 64.35 -18.18 48.78
C ARG A 5 63.06 -17.55 48.30
N THR A 6 63.09 -16.26 48.15
CA THR A 6 62.02 -15.49 47.50
C THR A 6 62.06 -15.71 46.05
N VAL A 7 60.95 -16.29 45.54
CA VAL A 7 60.67 -16.38 44.09
C VAL A 7 59.76 -15.22 43.74
N ALA A 8 60.28 -14.32 42.91
CA ALA A 8 59.50 -13.20 42.37
C ALA A 8 58.69 -13.72 41.15
N LEU A 9 57.36 -13.75 41.27
CA LEU A 9 56.46 -13.95 40.16
C LEU A 9 56.22 -12.61 39.50
N ALA A 10 56.66 -12.46 38.24
CA ALA A 10 56.29 -11.35 37.38
C ALA A 10 54.91 -11.62 36.82
N ALA A 11 53.91 -10.87 37.24
CA ALA A 11 52.57 -10.88 36.67
C ALA A 11 52.58 -9.98 35.46
N ALA A 12 52.48 -10.59 34.26
CA ALA A 12 52.23 -9.88 33.02
C ALA A 12 50.73 -9.46 32.98
N MET A 13 50.51 -8.17 33.16
CA MET A 13 49.18 -7.57 33.09
C MET A 13 48.81 -7.34 31.63
N LEU A 14 47.98 -8.24 31.06
CA LEU A 14 47.45 -8.12 29.75
C LEU A 14 46.33 -7.04 29.77
N LEU A 15 46.63 -5.85 29.26
CA LEU A 15 45.67 -4.78 29.04
C LEU A 15 44.74 -5.18 27.90
N MET A 16 43.57 -5.67 28.21
CA MET A 16 42.47 -5.77 27.25
C MET A 16 41.97 -4.35 27.00
N VAL A 17 42.26 -3.85 25.79
CA VAL A 17 41.63 -2.65 25.25
C VAL A 17 40.21 -3.05 24.87
N ALA A 18 39.22 -2.63 25.66
CA ALA A 18 37.83 -2.74 25.34
C ALA A 18 37.53 -1.66 24.28
N ASP A 19 37.22 -2.06 23.07
CA ASP A 19 36.65 -1.19 22.04
C ASP A 19 35.33 -0.60 22.56
N PRO A 20 35.18 0.73 22.56
CA PRO A 20 33.88 1.31 22.87
C PRO A 20 32.89 0.90 21.77
N ALA A 21 31.96 0.00 22.09
CA ALA A 21 30.82 -0.31 21.27
C ALA A 21 30.07 0.99 20.98
N THR A 22 30.18 1.49 19.75
CA THR A 22 29.33 2.56 19.25
C THR A 22 27.90 2.08 19.36
N PRO A 23 26.97 2.82 20.00
CA PRO A 23 25.57 2.47 19.97
C PRO A 23 25.11 2.60 18.55
N GLN A 24 24.83 1.48 17.88
CA GLN A 24 24.11 1.45 16.63
C GLN A 24 22.71 1.98 16.93
N SER A 25 22.44 3.19 16.49
CA SER A 25 21.10 3.73 16.48
C SER A 25 20.20 2.72 15.76
N PRO A 26 19.05 2.34 16.34
CA PRO A 26 18.10 1.52 15.62
C PRO A 26 17.74 2.28 14.34
N SER A 27 18.05 1.69 13.18
CA SER A 27 17.59 2.22 11.91
C SER A 27 16.07 2.26 12.03
N THR A 28 15.55 3.45 12.14
CA THR A 28 14.11 3.71 12.07
C THR A 28 13.68 3.23 10.71
N GLY A 29 13.27 1.95 10.65
CA GLY A 29 12.69 1.37 9.47
C GLY A 29 11.51 2.24 9.08
N ASN A 30 11.66 2.92 7.97
CA ASN A 30 10.67 3.78 7.34
C ASN A 30 9.48 2.90 6.91
N ARG A 31 8.67 2.48 7.90
CA ARG A 31 7.43 1.77 7.67
C ARG A 31 6.41 2.82 7.24
N GLY A 32 6.17 2.91 5.96
CA GLY A 32 5.05 3.66 5.43
C GLY A 32 5.35 4.70 4.37
N MET A 33 6.57 4.77 3.83
CA MET A 33 6.74 5.48 2.57
C MET A 33 6.43 4.49 1.44
N ALA A 34 5.22 4.59 0.86
CA ALA A 34 4.99 4.05 -0.45
C ALA A 34 6.09 4.60 -1.36
N LEU A 35 6.89 3.71 -1.94
CA LEU A 35 7.90 4.12 -2.92
C LEU A 35 7.16 4.85 -4.04
N PRO A 36 7.68 5.99 -4.53
CA PRO A 36 7.07 6.64 -5.68
C PRO A 36 6.99 5.62 -6.81
N ILE A 37 5.78 5.25 -7.20
CA ILE A 37 5.59 4.34 -8.33
C ILE A 37 6.01 5.13 -9.56
N ASP A 38 6.90 4.53 -10.35
CA ASP A 38 7.28 5.08 -11.65
C ASP A 38 6.00 5.31 -12.48
N PRO A 39 5.73 6.56 -12.91
CA PRO A 39 4.56 6.85 -13.71
C PRO A 39 4.45 6.02 -14.99
N GLN A 40 5.56 5.48 -15.50
CA GLN A 40 5.57 4.57 -16.64
C GLN A 40 4.96 3.21 -16.31
N LEU A 41 5.02 2.79 -15.04
CA LEU A 41 4.39 1.56 -14.57
C LEU A 41 2.86 1.70 -14.42
N LEU A 42 2.32 2.92 -14.49
CA LEU A 42 0.87 3.20 -14.43
C LEU A 42 0.16 2.98 -15.78
N ASN A 43 0.89 2.58 -16.83
CA ASN A 43 0.35 2.50 -18.19
C ASN A 43 -0.22 1.12 -18.59
N ASP A 44 -0.37 0.19 -17.65
CA ASP A 44 -0.85 -1.17 -17.96
C ASP A 44 -2.32 -1.22 -18.39
N LEU A 45 -3.11 -0.22 -17.99
CA LEU A 45 -4.51 -0.06 -18.43
C LEU A 45 -4.64 1.15 -19.36
N PRO A 46 -5.29 1.01 -20.53
CA PRO A 46 -5.49 2.13 -21.43
C PRO A 46 -6.38 3.19 -20.78
N GLU A 47 -6.03 4.47 -20.98
CA GLU A 47 -6.91 5.56 -20.56
C GLU A 47 -8.13 5.63 -21.49
N ILE A 48 -9.30 5.40 -20.94
CA ILE A 48 -10.57 5.41 -21.67
C ILE A 48 -11.36 6.67 -21.26
N LYS A 49 -11.86 7.40 -22.26
CA LYS A 49 -12.67 8.60 -22.00
C LYS A 49 -13.92 8.26 -21.17
N GLY A 50 -14.14 9.03 -20.10
CA GLY A 50 -15.28 8.83 -19.19
C GLY A 50 -15.04 7.78 -18.10
N ILE A 51 -13.82 7.24 -18.01
CA ILE A 51 -13.36 6.41 -16.89
C ILE A 51 -12.40 7.23 -16.04
N VAL A 52 -12.53 7.14 -14.73
CA VAL A 52 -11.61 7.81 -13.79
C VAL A 52 -10.24 7.16 -13.91
N SER A 53 -9.23 7.98 -14.16
CA SER A 53 -7.85 7.53 -14.34
C SER A 53 -7.20 7.18 -13.00
N TRP A 54 -6.42 6.11 -12.96
CA TRP A 54 -5.57 5.77 -11.82
C TRP A 54 -4.51 6.83 -11.52
N LYS A 55 -4.06 7.58 -12.53
CA LYS A 55 -3.17 8.74 -12.35
C LYS A 55 -3.84 9.84 -11.50
N LEU A 56 -5.15 10.03 -11.67
CA LEU A 56 -5.90 10.97 -10.84
C LEU A 56 -6.05 10.42 -9.42
N LEU A 57 -6.45 9.17 -9.26
CA LEU A 57 -6.61 8.55 -7.93
C LEU A 57 -5.29 8.51 -7.15
N GLY A 58 -4.15 8.38 -7.84
CA GLY A 58 -2.82 8.42 -7.24
C GLY A 58 -2.37 9.79 -6.74
N GLN A 59 -3.12 10.89 -7.00
CA GLN A 59 -2.79 12.25 -6.53
C GLN A 59 -3.19 12.46 -5.06
N VAL A 60 -2.66 11.58 -4.20
CA VAL A 60 -2.87 11.63 -2.76
C VAL A 60 -1.54 11.92 -2.09
N LYS A 61 -1.53 12.88 -1.17
CA LYS A 61 -0.40 13.13 -0.27
C LYS A 61 -0.71 12.49 1.07
N THR A 62 0.32 12.16 1.81
CA THR A 62 0.16 11.69 3.18
C THR A 62 0.51 12.83 4.13
N ALA A 63 -0.44 13.22 4.97
CA ALA A 63 -0.23 14.19 6.04
C ALA A 63 -0.11 13.47 7.38
N GLN A 64 0.78 13.94 8.25
CA GLN A 64 0.88 13.43 9.61
C GLN A 64 0.00 14.27 10.53
N VAL A 65 -0.94 13.61 11.21
CA VAL A 65 -1.81 14.22 12.22
C VAL A 65 -1.57 13.49 13.55
N GLY A 66 -0.79 14.12 14.41
CA GLY A 66 -0.31 13.47 15.63
C GLY A 66 0.61 12.28 15.32
N GLN A 67 0.21 11.08 15.73
CA GLN A 67 0.94 9.84 15.47
C GLN A 67 0.37 9.04 14.27
N ARG A 68 -0.64 9.58 13.57
CA ARG A 68 -1.34 8.90 12.46
C ARG A 68 -0.99 9.57 11.14
N PHE A 69 -0.88 8.75 10.10
CA PHE A 69 -0.81 9.21 8.71
C PHE A 69 -2.20 9.16 8.10
N VAL A 70 -2.65 10.30 7.58
CA VAL A 70 -3.96 10.44 6.94
C VAL A 70 -3.80 10.88 5.49
N PRO A 71 -4.68 10.43 4.57
CA PRO A 71 -4.62 10.86 3.18
C PRO A 71 -5.08 12.32 3.03
N GLU A 72 -4.33 13.08 2.25
CA GLU A 72 -4.70 14.41 1.78
C GLU A 72 -4.99 14.34 0.28
N PHE A 73 -6.26 14.33 -0.06
CA PHE A 73 -6.72 14.20 -1.44
C PHE A 73 -6.67 15.52 -2.20
N ALA A 74 -6.25 15.47 -3.47
CA ALA A 74 -6.36 16.59 -4.39
C ALA A 74 -7.83 17.05 -4.54
N ALA A 75 -8.05 18.31 -4.94
CA ALA A 75 -9.39 18.89 -5.07
C ALA A 75 -10.26 18.10 -6.09
N GLU A 76 -9.64 17.62 -7.15
CA GLU A 76 -10.26 16.84 -8.20
C GLU A 76 -10.79 15.50 -7.69
N ILE A 77 -10.03 14.83 -6.82
CA ILE A 77 -10.45 13.57 -6.17
C ILE A 77 -11.63 13.84 -5.23
N ARG A 78 -11.56 14.91 -4.42
CA ARG A 78 -12.65 15.27 -3.51
C ARG A 78 -13.98 15.56 -4.23
N LYS A 79 -13.92 16.05 -5.48
CA LYS A 79 -15.14 16.26 -6.31
C LYS A 79 -15.77 14.95 -6.77
N LEU A 80 -15.02 13.84 -6.78
CA LEU A 80 -15.54 12.53 -7.13
C LEU A 80 -16.28 11.86 -5.96
N ASP A 81 -16.16 12.40 -4.75
CA ASP A 81 -16.85 11.83 -3.58
C ASP A 81 -18.35 11.86 -3.79
N GLN A 82 -19.00 10.72 -3.54
CA GLN A 82 -20.44 10.49 -3.75
C GLN A 82 -20.92 10.66 -5.21
N GLN A 83 -20.01 10.68 -6.19
CA GLN A 83 -20.36 10.75 -7.60
C GLN A 83 -20.47 9.34 -8.21
N ASP A 84 -21.35 9.22 -9.20
CA ASP A 84 -21.43 8.03 -10.03
C ASP A 84 -20.30 8.08 -11.05
N VAL A 85 -19.39 7.13 -10.97
CA VAL A 85 -18.18 7.08 -11.81
C VAL A 85 -18.03 5.72 -12.48
N LYS A 86 -17.14 5.67 -13.47
CA LYS A 86 -16.65 4.40 -14.04
C LYS A 86 -15.18 4.24 -13.68
N LEU A 87 -14.81 3.03 -13.27
CA LEU A 87 -13.43 2.63 -12.96
C LEU A 87 -13.09 1.37 -13.75
N GLN A 88 -11.88 1.31 -14.27
CA GLN A 88 -11.31 0.11 -14.88
C GLN A 88 -10.23 -0.47 -13.97
N GLY A 89 -10.18 -1.79 -13.83
CA GLY A 89 -9.14 -2.45 -13.04
C GLY A 89 -9.27 -3.96 -13.06
N TYR A 90 -8.37 -4.60 -12.33
CA TYR A 90 -8.34 -6.04 -12.13
C TYR A 90 -9.03 -6.43 -10.83
N MET A 91 -9.78 -7.52 -10.86
CA MET A 91 -10.42 -8.05 -9.66
C MET A 91 -9.40 -8.76 -8.78
N MET A 92 -9.27 -8.32 -7.54
CA MET A 92 -8.55 -9.04 -6.49
C MET A 92 -9.58 -9.55 -5.48
N VAL A 93 -9.83 -10.84 -5.50
CA VAL A 93 -10.83 -11.47 -4.63
C VAL A 93 -10.29 -11.61 -3.21
N ILE A 94 -11.15 -11.36 -2.23
CA ILE A 94 -10.84 -11.44 -0.79
C ILE A 94 -11.49 -12.66 -0.11
N ALA A 95 -12.30 -13.41 -0.86
CA ALA A 95 -12.95 -14.62 -0.39
C ALA A 95 -12.98 -15.68 -1.50
N ALA A 96 -13.06 -16.94 -1.16
CA ALA A 96 -13.21 -18.02 -2.12
C ALA A 96 -14.59 -17.98 -2.82
N GLY A 97 -14.65 -18.36 -4.09
CA GLY A 97 -15.89 -18.42 -4.87
C GLY A 97 -15.68 -18.08 -6.34
N GLU A 98 -16.72 -18.29 -7.15
CA GLU A 98 -16.71 -17.94 -8.58
C GLU A 98 -17.32 -16.55 -8.85
N LYS A 99 -18.14 -16.07 -7.93
CA LYS A 99 -18.82 -14.76 -8.03
C LYS A 99 -18.67 -14.01 -6.72
N HIS A 100 -18.42 -12.71 -6.82
CA HIS A 100 -18.13 -11.85 -5.68
C HIS A 100 -18.95 -10.56 -5.77
N ASP A 101 -19.53 -10.16 -4.68
CA ASP A 101 -20.16 -8.85 -4.46
C ASP A 101 -19.27 -7.93 -3.62
N HIS A 102 -18.22 -8.48 -3.00
CA HIS A 102 -17.23 -7.77 -2.23
C HIS A 102 -15.81 -8.24 -2.63
N PHE A 103 -15.02 -7.33 -3.18
CA PHE A 103 -13.66 -7.58 -3.65
C PHE A 103 -12.89 -6.26 -3.74
N LEU A 104 -11.61 -6.33 -4.07
CA LEU A 104 -10.80 -5.15 -4.38
C LEU A 104 -10.64 -5.02 -5.90
N LEU A 105 -10.72 -3.80 -6.39
CA LEU A 105 -10.34 -3.44 -7.75
C LEU A 105 -8.95 -2.80 -7.69
N THR A 106 -8.02 -3.33 -8.44
CA THR A 106 -6.63 -2.88 -8.43
C THR A 106 -6.19 -2.42 -9.81
N MET A 107 -5.22 -1.51 -9.83
CA MET A 107 -4.63 -1.03 -11.08
C MET A 107 -3.90 -2.14 -11.83
N ARG A 108 -3.39 -3.15 -11.13
CA ARG A 108 -2.59 -4.26 -11.66
C ARG A 108 -3.16 -5.61 -11.28
N PRO A 109 -2.87 -6.68 -12.05
CA PRO A 109 -3.26 -8.04 -11.67
C PRO A 109 -2.70 -8.45 -10.31
N ALA A 110 -3.48 -9.21 -9.55
CA ALA A 110 -3.11 -9.66 -8.19
C ALA A 110 -2.01 -10.74 -8.17
N ASP A 111 -1.76 -11.40 -9.29
CA ASP A 111 -0.75 -12.44 -9.48
C ASP A 111 0.67 -11.92 -9.74
N CYS A 112 0.81 -10.60 -9.84
CA CYS A 112 2.11 -9.97 -9.96
C CYS A 112 2.80 -9.91 -8.58
N PRO A 113 3.92 -10.62 -8.35
CA PRO A 113 4.61 -10.64 -7.05
C PRO A 113 5.13 -9.28 -6.60
N PHE A 114 5.26 -8.32 -7.51
CA PHE A 114 5.66 -6.94 -7.23
C PHE A 114 4.47 -5.99 -7.04
N CYS A 115 3.23 -6.45 -7.27
CA CYS A 115 2.04 -5.60 -7.26
C CYS A 115 1.47 -5.37 -5.86
N LEU A 116 1.85 -6.15 -4.87
CA LEU A 116 1.54 -5.92 -3.46
C LEU A 116 2.25 -4.68 -2.88
N SER A 117 3.14 -4.06 -3.66
CA SER A 117 3.84 -2.82 -3.28
C SER A 117 3.10 -1.55 -3.71
N VAL A 118 1.90 -1.67 -4.31
CA VAL A 118 1.09 -0.49 -4.63
C VAL A 118 0.44 0.06 -3.37
N GLY A 119 0.47 1.38 -3.23
CA GLY A 119 -0.16 2.06 -2.11
C GLY A 119 -1.70 1.99 -2.19
N PRO A 120 -2.39 2.38 -1.09
CA PRO A 120 -3.85 2.34 -1.01
C PRO A 120 -4.54 3.23 -2.05
N GLU A 121 -3.84 4.20 -2.65
CA GLU A 121 -4.32 5.05 -3.74
C GLU A 121 -4.56 4.29 -5.05
N TYR A 122 -4.04 3.06 -5.18
CA TYR A 122 -4.22 2.20 -6.35
C TYR A 122 -5.10 0.97 -6.07
N ILE A 123 -5.88 1.05 -5.00
CA ILE A 123 -6.82 0.02 -4.57
C ILE A 123 -8.17 0.67 -4.30
N VAL A 124 -9.23 0.08 -4.83
CA VAL A 124 -10.61 0.48 -4.56
C VAL A 124 -11.38 -0.71 -4.03
N GLU A 125 -11.95 -0.59 -2.84
CA GLU A 125 -12.88 -1.59 -2.32
C GLU A 125 -14.19 -1.51 -3.12
N VAL A 126 -14.65 -2.64 -3.61
CA VAL A 126 -15.88 -2.74 -4.40
C VAL A 126 -16.95 -3.46 -3.60
N LYS A 127 -18.11 -2.83 -3.47
CA LYS A 127 -19.36 -3.43 -3.00
C LYS A 127 -20.34 -3.40 -4.16
N ALA A 128 -20.47 -4.55 -4.81
CA ALA A 128 -21.28 -4.68 -6.00
C ALA A 128 -22.77 -4.88 -5.64
N LYS A 129 -23.65 -4.32 -6.45
CA LYS A 129 -25.09 -4.48 -6.32
C LYS A 129 -25.56 -5.93 -6.55
N THR A 130 -24.86 -6.62 -7.44
CA THR A 130 -25.05 -8.04 -7.76
C THR A 130 -23.69 -8.69 -7.89
N SER A 131 -23.59 -9.97 -7.50
CA SER A 131 -22.32 -10.69 -7.59
C SER A 131 -21.77 -10.76 -9.01
N ILE A 132 -20.52 -10.42 -9.19
CA ILE A 132 -19.79 -10.38 -10.45
C ILE A 132 -18.92 -11.65 -10.54
N LYS A 133 -18.95 -12.31 -11.69
CA LYS A 133 -18.10 -13.47 -11.95
C LYS A 133 -16.62 -13.03 -11.97
N HIS A 134 -15.76 -13.77 -11.27
CA HIS A 134 -14.32 -13.51 -11.28
C HIS A 134 -13.75 -13.66 -12.70
N THR A 135 -12.85 -12.77 -13.05
CA THR A 135 -12.06 -12.79 -14.29
C THR A 135 -10.66 -12.27 -14.02
N TYR A 136 -9.71 -12.78 -14.78
CA TYR A 136 -8.32 -12.27 -14.79
C TYR A 136 -8.14 -11.08 -15.74
N GLU A 137 -9.10 -10.86 -16.64
CA GLU A 137 -9.11 -9.70 -17.51
C GLU A 137 -9.59 -8.45 -16.77
N PRO A 138 -9.12 -7.25 -17.16
CA PRO A 138 -9.59 -6.01 -16.55
C PRO A 138 -11.09 -5.82 -16.79
N VAL A 139 -11.80 -5.40 -15.76
CA VAL A 139 -13.22 -5.08 -15.81
C VAL A 139 -13.45 -3.59 -15.71
N VAL A 140 -14.53 -3.11 -16.31
CA VAL A 140 -15.01 -1.74 -16.10
C VAL A 140 -16.27 -1.80 -15.24
N LEU A 141 -16.21 -1.11 -14.11
CA LEU A 141 -17.31 -1.01 -13.15
C LEU A 141 -17.88 0.41 -13.15
N ALA A 142 -19.18 0.52 -13.07
CA ALA A 142 -19.89 1.76 -12.78
C ALA A 142 -20.48 1.68 -11.39
N GLY A 143 -20.38 2.74 -10.61
CA GLY A 143 -20.90 2.78 -9.24
C GLY A 143 -20.64 4.14 -8.58
N ARG A 144 -21.04 4.27 -7.33
CA ARG A 144 -20.83 5.49 -6.54
C ARG A 144 -19.51 5.43 -5.80
N LEU A 145 -18.63 6.39 -6.09
CA LEU A 145 -17.32 6.49 -5.43
C LEU A 145 -17.45 7.19 -4.07
N ASN A 146 -16.84 6.60 -3.07
CA ASN A 146 -16.68 7.17 -1.74
C ASN A 146 -15.20 7.40 -1.48
N VAL A 147 -14.83 8.64 -1.12
CA VAL A 147 -13.47 9.03 -0.75
C VAL A 147 -13.31 8.92 0.76
N LEU A 148 -12.51 7.98 1.23
CA LEU A 148 -12.38 7.60 2.62
C LEU A 148 -11.21 8.35 3.28
N ARG A 149 -11.51 9.22 4.24
CA ARG A 149 -10.47 10.01 4.93
C ARG A 149 -9.89 9.33 6.15
N ASP A 150 -10.64 8.42 6.74
CA ASP A 150 -10.28 7.73 7.98
C ASP A 150 -10.93 6.33 7.99
N ASP A 151 -10.45 5.47 7.11
CA ASP A 151 -10.91 4.08 7.04
C ASP A 151 -10.07 3.20 7.97
N PRO A 152 -10.67 2.31 8.80
CA PRO A 152 -9.93 1.48 9.76
C PRO A 152 -8.98 0.48 9.10
N TYR A 153 -9.20 0.13 7.84
CA TYR A 153 -8.33 -0.76 7.05
C TYR A 153 -7.32 0.01 6.20
N GLY A 154 -7.31 1.35 6.27
CA GLY A 154 -6.40 2.19 5.53
C GLY A 154 -6.74 2.32 4.04
N LEU A 155 -7.97 2.03 3.64
CA LEU A 155 -8.44 2.20 2.28
C LEU A 155 -8.75 3.67 2.00
N TYR A 156 -8.47 4.11 0.78
CA TYR A 156 -8.74 5.48 0.35
C TYR A 156 -10.04 5.61 -0.46
N TYR A 157 -10.47 4.53 -1.10
CA TYR A 157 -11.60 4.53 -2.02
C TYR A 157 -12.50 3.33 -1.82
N ARG A 158 -13.80 3.56 -1.95
CA ARG A 158 -14.83 2.51 -1.99
C ARG A 158 -15.81 2.82 -3.12
N LEU A 159 -16.07 1.84 -3.97
CA LEU A 159 -17.11 1.90 -5.00
C LEU A 159 -18.32 1.10 -4.53
N THR A 160 -19.43 1.77 -4.23
CA THR A 160 -20.69 1.15 -3.81
C THR A 160 -21.67 1.07 -4.95
N GLU A 161 -22.68 0.21 -4.83
CA GLU A 161 -23.70 -0.06 -5.88
C GLU A 161 -23.04 -0.41 -7.22
N ALA A 162 -21.87 -1.02 -7.17
CA ALA A 162 -21.08 -1.29 -8.36
C ALA A 162 -21.72 -2.36 -9.25
N GLN A 163 -21.61 -2.16 -10.54
CA GLN A 163 -22.05 -3.11 -11.57
C GLN A 163 -21.13 -3.05 -12.78
N LEU A 164 -21.10 -4.12 -13.59
CA LEU A 164 -20.35 -4.10 -14.84
C LEU A 164 -20.89 -3.00 -15.76
N ALA A 165 -20.02 -2.13 -16.23
CA ALA A 165 -20.40 -1.08 -17.17
C ALA A 165 -20.61 -1.68 -18.56
N THR A 166 -21.76 -1.41 -19.16
CA THR A 166 -22.06 -1.80 -20.53
C THR A 166 -21.58 -0.74 -21.52
N GLY A 167 -21.15 -1.17 -22.71
CA GLY A 167 -20.89 -0.28 -23.84
C GLY A 167 -19.57 0.52 -23.77
N VAL A 168 -18.61 0.11 -22.99
CA VAL A 168 -17.26 0.66 -23.03
C VAL A 168 -16.45 -0.11 -24.08
N LYS A 169 -16.16 0.53 -25.20
CA LYS A 169 -15.27 0.05 -26.26
C LYS A 169 -14.03 0.92 -26.30
#